data_990148f3465aca2df8be2728c1369367
#
_entry.id   990148f3465aca2df8be2728c1369367
#
_cell.length_a   1.000
_cell.length_b   1.000
_cell.length_c   1.000
_cell.angle_alpha   90.00
_cell.angle_beta   90.00
_cell.angle_gamma   90.00
#
_symmetry.space_group_name_H-M   'P 1'
#
loop_
_entity.id
_entity.type
_entity.pdbx_description
1 polymer ?
#
loop_
_entity_poly.entity_id
_entity_poly.type
_entity_poly.pdbx_seq_one_letter_code
_entity_poly.pdbx_strand_id
1 'polypeptide(L)'
;MLQVAFGFEPFYTGLLMIPLVLGSLFSKPIIRPIIQKFGYRHVLLTNTILVGACIASFALMTAETPIWLRAIHFFIFGTLNSIQFVSMNTLTLKDLSQHDASSGNSFLSMIMMLSMSIGVALAGTLINFFTQYFGTQHLTIAFHASLICLGCINIITALVFSRIPPNTSV
;
A
#
# COMPACT_ATOMS: atom_id res chain seq x y z
N MET A 1 -13.08 5.23 -5.98
CA MET A 1 -13.11 6.64 -5.59
C MET A 1 -13.07 7.57 -6.81
N LEU A 2 -11.97 7.64 -7.59
CA LEU A 2 -11.82 8.59 -8.69
C LEU A 2 -12.97 8.56 -9.71
N GLN A 3 -13.38 7.39 -10.16
CA GLN A 3 -14.48 7.25 -11.11
C GLN A 3 -15.86 7.31 -10.43
N VAL A 4 -16.05 6.58 -9.34
CA VAL A 4 -17.36 6.40 -8.70
C VAL A 4 -17.75 7.59 -7.83
N ALA A 5 -16.81 8.18 -7.07
CA ALA A 5 -17.10 9.29 -6.17
C ALA A 5 -16.87 10.67 -6.81
N PHE A 6 -15.86 10.80 -7.67
CA PHE A 6 -15.53 12.08 -8.33
C PHE A 6 -15.97 12.17 -9.77
N GLY A 7 -16.49 11.08 -10.36
CA GLY A 7 -17.02 11.08 -11.73
C GLY A 7 -15.98 11.25 -12.84
N PHE A 8 -14.68 10.98 -12.55
CA PHE A 8 -13.63 11.12 -13.56
C PHE A 8 -13.76 10.06 -14.66
N GLU A 9 -13.50 10.47 -15.88
CA GLU A 9 -13.43 9.55 -17.01
C GLU A 9 -12.36 8.48 -16.80
N PRO A 10 -12.59 7.26 -17.30
CA PRO A 10 -11.63 6.14 -17.19
C PRO A 10 -10.23 6.48 -17.70
N PHE A 11 -10.15 7.27 -18.79
CA PHE A 11 -8.87 7.70 -19.36
C PHE A 11 -8.04 8.55 -18.38
N TYR A 12 -8.64 9.56 -17.74
CA TYR A 12 -7.98 10.39 -16.74
C TYR A 12 -7.56 9.59 -15.51
N THR A 13 -8.39 8.63 -15.09
CA THR A 13 -8.05 7.75 -13.99
C THR A 13 -6.84 6.88 -14.34
N GLY A 14 -6.77 6.35 -15.57
CA GLY A 14 -5.61 5.60 -16.05
C GLY A 14 -4.33 6.45 -16.10
N LEU A 15 -4.44 7.70 -16.57
CA LEU A 15 -3.29 8.62 -16.60
C LEU A 15 -2.72 8.91 -15.20
N LEU A 16 -3.58 9.01 -14.19
CA LEU A 16 -3.17 9.18 -12.79
C LEU A 16 -2.49 7.94 -12.19
N MET A 17 -2.61 6.75 -12.80
CA MET A 17 -1.88 5.56 -12.39
C MET A 17 -0.42 5.56 -12.87
N ILE A 18 -0.07 6.35 -13.90
CA ILE A 18 1.32 6.44 -14.41
C ILE A 18 2.30 6.88 -13.32
N PRO A 19 2.07 7.97 -12.56
CA PRO A 19 2.96 8.36 -11.47
C PRO A 19 3.18 7.27 -10.42
N LEU A 20 2.15 6.46 -10.12
CA LEU A 20 2.27 5.34 -9.19
C LEU A 20 3.27 4.29 -9.69
N VAL A 21 3.17 3.92 -10.98
CA VAL A 21 4.09 2.98 -11.60
C VAL A 21 5.51 3.55 -11.65
N LEU A 22 5.66 4.81 -12.02
CA LEU A 22 6.95 5.50 -12.01
C LEU A 22 7.57 5.50 -10.61
N GLY A 23 6.81 5.84 -9.56
CA GLY A 23 7.27 5.78 -8.18
C GLY A 23 7.79 4.39 -7.80
N SER A 24 7.08 3.33 -8.20
CA SER A 24 7.49 1.97 -7.95
C SER A 24 8.77 1.56 -8.69
N LEU A 25 8.99 2.08 -9.89
CA LEU A 25 10.22 1.83 -10.67
C LEU A 25 11.42 2.58 -10.08
N PHE A 26 11.26 3.85 -9.77
CA PHE A 26 12.32 4.68 -9.20
C PHE A 26 12.75 4.25 -7.79
N SER A 27 11.90 3.56 -7.05
CA SER A 27 12.24 3.04 -5.72
C SER A 27 13.25 1.88 -5.76
N LYS A 28 13.25 1.05 -6.82
CA LYS A 28 14.04 -0.20 -6.88
C LYS A 28 15.53 -0.04 -6.58
N PRO A 29 16.27 0.92 -7.18
CA PRO A 29 17.69 1.08 -6.90
C PRO A 29 17.98 1.57 -5.47
N ILE A 30 17.00 2.19 -4.82
CA ILE A 30 17.15 2.82 -3.50
C ILE A 30 16.84 1.83 -2.38
N ILE A 31 16.05 0.78 -2.63
CA ILE A 31 15.61 -0.18 -1.62
C ILE A 31 16.79 -0.91 -0.98
N ARG A 32 17.71 -1.43 -1.79
CA ARG A 32 18.86 -2.22 -1.31
C ARG A 32 19.74 -1.42 -0.35
N PRO A 33 20.23 -0.21 -0.70
CA PRO A 33 21.03 0.60 0.22
C PRO A 33 20.27 1.02 1.49
N ILE A 34 18.96 1.26 1.40
CA ILE A 34 18.14 1.58 2.59
C ILE A 34 18.09 0.38 3.55
N ILE A 35 17.85 -0.83 3.04
CA ILE A 35 17.81 -2.04 3.87
C ILE A 35 19.19 -2.31 4.49
N GLN A 36 20.28 -2.16 3.73
CA GLN A 36 21.64 -2.34 4.25
C GLN A 36 21.99 -1.34 5.35
N LYS A 37 21.50 -0.10 5.27
CA LYS A 37 21.80 0.96 6.24
C LYS A 37 20.94 0.87 7.51
N PHE A 38 19.65 0.58 7.37
CA PHE A 38 18.69 0.65 8.48
C PHE A 38 18.19 -0.72 8.96
N GLY A 39 18.45 -1.79 8.21
CA GLY A 39 17.94 -3.13 8.48
C GLY A 39 16.45 -3.29 8.15
N TYR A 40 16.04 -4.55 7.94
CA TYR A 40 14.66 -4.88 7.56
C TYR A 40 13.61 -4.40 8.57
N ARG A 41 13.89 -4.55 9.86
CA ARG A 41 12.93 -4.16 10.91
C ARG A 41 12.56 -2.69 10.85
N HIS A 42 13.54 -1.79 10.84
CA HIS A 42 13.29 -0.35 10.82
C HIS A 42 12.64 0.09 9.50
N VAL A 43 13.11 -0.46 8.37
CA VAL A 43 12.54 -0.14 7.06
C VAL A 43 11.08 -0.55 6.99
N LEU A 44 10.74 -1.79 7.34
CA LEU A 44 9.37 -2.28 7.29
C LEU A 44 8.45 -1.54 8.25
N LEU A 45 8.89 -1.32 9.49
CA LEU A 45 8.10 -0.62 10.50
C LEU A 45 7.79 0.82 10.07
N THR A 46 8.83 1.59 9.71
CA THR A 46 8.66 2.99 9.29
C THR A 46 7.85 3.08 8.01
N ASN A 47 8.15 2.22 7.04
CA ASN A 47 7.46 2.25 5.75
C ASN A 47 5.97 1.86 5.89
N THR A 48 5.64 0.89 6.76
CA THR A 48 4.23 0.52 7.01
C THR A 48 3.44 1.69 7.59
N ILE A 49 4.03 2.45 8.51
CA ILE A 49 3.39 3.66 9.07
C ILE A 49 3.20 4.71 7.97
N LEU A 50 4.22 4.92 7.13
CA LEU A 50 4.15 5.89 6.02
C LEU A 50 3.11 5.48 4.97
N VAL A 51 3.02 4.18 4.62
CA VAL A 51 1.99 3.66 3.72
C VAL A 51 0.60 3.89 4.30
N GLY A 52 0.39 3.55 5.58
CA GLY A 52 -0.89 3.76 6.25
C GLY A 52 -1.29 5.23 6.32
N ALA A 53 -0.37 6.12 6.66
CA ALA A 53 -0.59 7.57 6.63
C ALA A 53 -0.89 8.08 5.22
N CYS A 54 -0.18 7.56 4.21
CA CYS A 54 -0.42 7.90 2.82
C CYS A 54 -1.82 7.43 2.35
N ILE A 55 -2.26 6.23 2.75
CA ILE A 55 -3.62 5.75 2.46
C ILE A 55 -4.66 6.64 3.15
N ALA A 56 -4.48 6.98 4.42
CA ALA A 56 -5.39 7.87 5.14
C ALA A 56 -5.44 9.27 4.51
N SER A 57 -4.31 9.79 4.02
CA SER A 57 -4.25 11.11 3.38
C SER A 57 -4.96 11.18 2.02
N PHE A 58 -5.24 10.04 1.35
CA PHE A 58 -6.17 10.03 0.21
C PHE A 58 -7.58 10.53 0.57
N ALA A 59 -7.98 10.43 1.84
CA ALA A 59 -9.24 10.99 2.30
C ALA A 59 -9.28 12.53 2.32
N LEU A 60 -8.12 13.19 2.22
CA LEU A 60 -8.05 14.66 2.11
C LEU A 60 -8.21 15.14 0.66
N MET A 61 -8.20 14.23 -0.32
CA MET A 61 -8.37 14.57 -1.73
C MET A 61 -9.84 14.83 -2.05
N THR A 62 -10.08 15.97 -2.66
CA THR A 62 -11.39 16.40 -3.18
C THR A 62 -11.39 16.43 -4.70
N ALA A 63 -12.57 16.59 -5.31
CA ALA A 63 -12.68 16.76 -6.76
C ALA A 63 -11.93 18.01 -7.29
N GLU A 64 -11.71 19.01 -6.44
CA GLU A 64 -11.02 20.26 -6.78
C GLU A 64 -9.49 20.19 -6.62
N THR A 65 -8.97 19.08 -6.01
CA THR A 65 -7.52 18.94 -5.81
C THR A 65 -6.78 19.02 -7.14
N PRO A 66 -5.72 19.85 -7.29
CA PRO A 66 -4.96 19.97 -8.52
C PRO A 66 -4.38 18.62 -8.98
N ILE A 67 -4.37 18.40 -10.29
CA ILE A 67 -3.93 17.12 -10.88
C ILE A 67 -2.46 16.80 -10.55
N TRP A 68 -1.60 17.81 -10.49
CA TRP A 68 -0.19 17.65 -10.14
C TRP A 68 0.00 17.17 -8.70
N LEU A 69 -0.83 17.64 -7.76
CA LEU A 69 -0.78 17.22 -6.36
C LEU A 69 -1.23 15.75 -6.23
N ARG A 70 -2.25 15.36 -6.97
CA ARG A 70 -2.66 13.94 -7.07
C ARG A 70 -1.54 13.08 -7.63
N ALA A 71 -0.91 13.53 -8.71
CA ALA A 71 0.19 12.81 -9.35
C ALA A 71 1.37 12.59 -8.38
N ILE A 72 1.76 13.61 -7.63
CA ILE A 72 2.81 13.50 -6.59
C ILE A 72 2.40 12.50 -5.53
N HIS A 73 1.15 12.54 -5.07
CA HIS A 73 0.67 11.63 -4.04
C HIS A 73 0.66 10.18 -4.50
N PHE A 74 0.21 9.91 -5.74
CA PHE A 74 0.28 8.58 -6.34
C PHE A 74 1.73 8.11 -6.53
N PHE A 75 2.64 9.01 -6.89
CA PHE A 75 4.06 8.70 -7.00
C PHE A 75 4.66 8.30 -5.65
N ILE A 76 4.38 9.05 -4.59
CA ILE A 76 4.82 8.73 -3.23
C ILE A 76 4.23 7.38 -2.79
N PHE A 77 2.94 7.18 -2.99
CA PHE A 77 2.28 5.92 -2.65
C PHE A 77 2.90 4.73 -3.39
N GLY A 78 3.16 4.85 -4.69
CA GLY A 78 3.82 3.82 -5.49
C GLY A 78 5.22 3.50 -5.00
N THR A 79 5.98 4.53 -4.62
CA THR A 79 7.33 4.38 -4.05
C THR A 79 7.29 3.61 -2.72
N LEU A 80 6.44 4.03 -1.79
CA LEU A 80 6.29 3.40 -0.47
C LEU A 80 5.79 1.94 -0.60
N ASN A 81 4.80 1.72 -1.45
CA ASN A 81 4.25 0.38 -1.69
C ASN A 81 5.30 -0.57 -2.29
N SER A 82 6.13 -0.10 -3.21
CA SER A 82 7.22 -0.88 -3.79
C SER A 82 8.30 -1.22 -2.75
N ILE A 83 8.68 -0.27 -1.89
CA ILE A 83 9.62 -0.51 -0.79
C ILE A 83 9.07 -1.60 0.13
N GLN A 84 7.79 -1.50 0.51
CA GLN A 84 7.13 -2.49 1.37
C GLN A 84 7.16 -3.88 0.75
N PHE A 85 6.72 -3.98 -0.50
CA PHE A 85 6.60 -5.24 -1.22
C PHE A 85 7.96 -5.93 -1.40
N VAL A 86 8.97 -5.21 -1.88
CA VAL A 86 10.31 -5.78 -2.10
C VAL A 86 10.96 -6.17 -0.79
N SER A 87 10.86 -5.33 0.25
CA SER A 87 11.47 -5.62 1.55
C SER A 87 10.85 -6.85 2.22
N MET A 88 9.52 -7.00 2.15
CA MET A 88 8.82 -8.17 2.67
C MET A 88 9.22 -9.45 1.91
N ASN A 89 9.22 -9.41 0.59
CA ASN A 89 9.59 -10.56 -0.24
C ASN A 89 11.03 -11.00 0.03
N THR A 90 11.95 -10.03 0.05
CA THR A 90 13.36 -10.33 0.29
C THR A 90 13.58 -10.89 1.69
N LEU A 91 12.91 -10.34 2.70
CA LEU A 91 13.01 -10.86 4.08
C LEU A 91 12.47 -12.28 4.19
N THR A 92 11.33 -12.57 3.55
CA THR A 92 10.68 -13.89 3.63
C THR A 92 11.49 -14.98 2.93
N LEU A 93 12.19 -14.63 1.85
CA LEU A 93 12.92 -15.61 1.04
C LEU A 93 14.42 -15.70 1.39
N LYS A 94 14.96 -14.80 2.23
CA LYS A 94 16.40 -14.66 2.44
C LYS A 94 17.07 -15.91 3.04
N ASP A 95 16.36 -16.65 3.89
CA ASP A 95 16.89 -17.80 4.62
C ASP A 95 16.62 -19.13 3.90
N LEU A 96 16.01 -19.09 2.71
CA LEU A 96 15.75 -20.29 1.91
C LEU A 96 16.99 -20.73 1.11
N SER A 97 17.22 -22.05 1.10
CA SER A 97 18.25 -22.64 0.25
C SER A 97 17.89 -22.47 -1.24
N GLN A 98 18.91 -22.53 -2.13
CA GLN A 98 18.65 -22.45 -3.58
C GLN A 98 17.69 -23.57 -4.07
N HIS A 99 17.71 -24.73 -3.42
CA HIS A 99 16.83 -25.85 -3.73
C HIS A 99 15.38 -25.56 -3.36
N ASP A 100 15.14 -24.85 -2.23
CA ASP A 100 13.80 -24.58 -1.71
C ASP A 100 13.24 -23.23 -2.19
N ALA A 101 14.07 -22.41 -2.83
CA ALA A 101 13.67 -21.06 -3.26
C ALA A 101 12.46 -21.06 -4.23
N SER A 102 12.40 -22.04 -5.14
CA SER A 102 11.27 -22.16 -6.09
C SER A 102 9.97 -22.49 -5.36
N SER A 103 10.00 -23.45 -4.44
CA SER A 103 8.88 -23.88 -3.61
C SER A 103 8.41 -22.76 -2.69
N GLY A 104 9.35 -22.09 -2.03
CA GLY A 104 9.09 -20.94 -1.17
C GLY A 104 8.46 -19.77 -1.89
N ASN A 105 8.94 -19.46 -3.11
CA ASN A 105 8.36 -18.39 -3.93
C ASN A 105 6.93 -18.72 -4.39
N SER A 106 6.65 -19.99 -4.72
CA SER A 106 5.30 -20.43 -5.08
C SER A 106 4.33 -20.31 -3.90
N PHE A 107 4.76 -20.73 -2.71
CA PHE A 107 3.99 -20.60 -1.48
C PHE A 107 3.74 -19.13 -1.10
N LEU A 108 4.76 -18.29 -1.19
CA LEU A 108 4.64 -16.85 -0.98
C LEU A 108 3.63 -16.21 -1.94
N SER A 109 3.70 -16.57 -3.23
CA SER A 109 2.75 -16.07 -4.24
C SER A 109 1.32 -16.47 -3.93
N MET A 110 1.08 -17.70 -3.46
CA MET A 110 -0.23 -18.15 -3.04
C MET A 110 -0.77 -17.34 -1.85
N ILE A 111 0.06 -17.12 -0.82
CA ILE A 111 -0.31 -16.29 0.34
C ILE A 111 -0.62 -14.85 -0.10
N MET A 112 0.16 -14.30 -1.03
CA MET A 112 -0.09 -12.95 -1.57
C MET A 112 -1.43 -12.86 -2.28
N MET A 113 -1.78 -13.82 -3.13
CA MET A 113 -3.07 -13.84 -3.83
C MET A 113 -4.25 -13.93 -2.85
N LEU A 114 -4.14 -14.78 -1.82
CA LEU A 114 -5.13 -14.87 -0.76
C LEU A 114 -5.26 -13.55 0.01
N SER A 115 -4.13 -12.94 0.37
CA SER A 115 -4.11 -11.66 1.08
C SER A 115 -4.72 -10.52 0.25
N MET A 116 -4.43 -10.47 -1.06
CA MET A 116 -5.05 -9.51 -1.98
C MET A 116 -6.57 -9.70 -2.05
N SER A 117 -7.04 -10.94 -2.14
CA SER A 117 -8.47 -11.24 -2.18
C SER A 117 -9.19 -10.81 -0.90
N ILE A 118 -8.60 -11.10 0.26
CA ILE A 118 -9.12 -10.66 1.57
C ILE A 118 -9.09 -9.13 1.66
N GLY A 119 -8.02 -8.50 1.21
CA GLY A 119 -7.89 -7.03 1.21
C GLY A 119 -8.96 -6.34 0.37
N VAL A 120 -9.23 -6.86 -0.83
CA VAL A 120 -10.29 -6.33 -1.71
C VAL A 120 -11.67 -6.53 -1.08
N ALA A 121 -11.95 -7.70 -0.52
CA ALA A 121 -13.21 -7.99 0.16
C ALA A 121 -13.43 -7.06 1.36
N LEU A 122 -12.39 -6.85 2.17
CA LEU A 122 -12.43 -5.98 3.33
C LEU A 122 -12.67 -4.51 2.93
N ALA A 123 -11.98 -4.04 1.90
CA ALA A 123 -12.18 -2.69 1.37
C ALA A 123 -13.61 -2.50 0.84
N GLY A 124 -14.13 -3.47 0.08
CA GLY A 124 -15.51 -3.46 -0.42
C GLY A 124 -16.54 -3.45 0.69
N THR A 125 -16.32 -4.26 1.73
CA THR A 125 -17.22 -4.33 2.90
C THR A 125 -17.24 -3.00 3.67
N LEU A 126 -16.08 -2.37 3.88
CA LEU A 126 -15.98 -1.06 4.54
C LEU A 126 -16.71 0.02 3.74
N ILE A 127 -16.49 0.07 2.43
CA ILE A 127 -17.17 1.04 1.56
C ILE A 127 -18.69 0.83 1.62
N ASN A 128 -19.16 -0.40 1.54
CA ASN A 128 -20.59 -0.72 1.62
C ASN A 128 -21.17 -0.33 2.99
N PHE A 129 -20.49 -0.68 4.08
CA PHE A 129 -20.90 -0.33 5.43
C PHE A 129 -21.04 1.19 5.61
N PHE A 130 -20.02 1.96 5.21
CA PHE A 130 -20.09 3.41 5.33
C PHE A 130 -21.09 4.04 4.35
N THR A 131 -21.29 3.44 3.17
CA THR A 131 -22.34 3.92 2.24
C THR A 131 -23.74 3.71 2.81
N GLN A 132 -24.01 2.59 3.50
CA GLN A 132 -25.27 2.37 4.19
C GLN A 132 -25.45 3.31 5.37
N TYR A 133 -24.37 3.60 6.10
CA TYR A 133 -24.41 4.46 7.27
C TYR A 133 -24.64 5.95 6.92
N PHE A 134 -23.92 6.47 5.92
CA PHE A 134 -24.02 7.88 5.52
C PHE A 134 -25.07 8.14 4.44
N GLY A 135 -25.59 7.11 3.81
CA GLY A 135 -26.50 7.19 2.68
C GLY A 135 -25.79 7.31 1.32
N THR A 136 -26.46 6.84 0.29
CA THR A 136 -25.91 6.81 -1.10
C THR A 136 -25.62 8.20 -1.68
N GLN A 137 -26.22 9.26 -1.10
CA GLN A 137 -25.97 10.65 -1.51
C GLN A 137 -24.58 11.17 -1.08
N HIS A 138 -23.95 10.52 -0.09
CA HIS A 138 -22.67 10.92 0.49
C HIS A 138 -21.53 9.92 0.19
N LEU A 139 -21.47 9.40 -1.03
CA LEU A 139 -20.48 8.43 -1.46
C LEU A 139 -19.02 8.87 -1.18
N THR A 140 -18.72 10.14 -1.38
CA THR A 140 -17.38 10.69 -1.13
C THR A 140 -16.99 10.54 0.35
N ILE A 141 -17.91 10.82 1.27
CA ILE A 141 -17.70 10.69 2.72
C ILE A 141 -17.47 9.22 3.09
N ALA A 142 -18.25 8.30 2.49
CA ALA A 142 -18.09 6.87 2.71
C ALA A 142 -16.71 6.36 2.25
N PHE A 143 -16.22 6.83 1.10
CA PHE A 143 -14.88 6.53 0.62
C PHE A 143 -13.79 7.10 1.53
N HIS A 144 -13.93 8.35 1.98
CA HIS A 144 -12.97 8.97 2.90
C HIS A 144 -12.89 8.21 4.23
N ALA A 145 -14.03 7.87 4.83
CA ALA A 145 -14.09 7.08 6.06
C ALA A 145 -13.44 5.69 5.88
N SER A 146 -13.71 5.02 4.76
CA SER A 146 -13.10 3.73 4.43
C SER A 146 -11.58 3.83 4.29
N LEU A 147 -11.07 4.86 3.63
CA LEU A 147 -9.63 5.07 3.46
C LEU A 147 -8.93 5.36 4.78
N ILE A 148 -9.54 6.17 5.66
CA ILE A 148 -9.00 6.43 7.01
C ILE A 148 -8.96 5.13 7.81
N CYS A 149 -10.04 4.35 7.78
CA CYS A 149 -10.11 3.06 8.47
C CYS A 149 -9.02 2.09 7.97
N LEU A 150 -8.87 1.94 6.65
CA LEU A 150 -7.82 1.10 6.04
C LEU A 150 -6.42 1.60 6.38
N GLY A 151 -6.20 2.92 6.40
CA GLY A 151 -4.93 3.53 6.81
C GLY A 151 -4.60 3.21 8.26
N CYS A 152 -5.58 3.32 9.18
CA CYS A 152 -5.41 2.96 10.59
C CYS A 152 -5.10 1.47 10.77
N ILE A 153 -5.84 0.59 10.07
CA ILE A 153 -5.56 -0.86 10.09
C ILE A 153 -4.12 -1.12 9.63
N ASN A 154 -3.69 -0.48 8.55
CA ASN A 154 -2.33 -0.62 8.05
C ASN A 154 -1.28 -0.15 9.08
N ILE A 155 -1.50 0.97 9.76
CA ILE A 155 -0.61 1.46 10.82
C ILE A 155 -0.55 0.45 11.98
N ILE A 156 -1.67 -0.15 12.39
CA ILE A 156 -1.71 -1.16 13.43
C ILE A 156 -0.86 -2.38 13.04
N THR A 157 -0.84 -2.77 11.76
CA THR A 157 0.02 -3.89 11.30
C THR A 157 1.51 -3.61 11.48
N ALA A 158 1.94 -2.35 11.64
CA ALA A 158 3.32 -2.02 11.97
C ALA A 158 3.79 -2.67 13.29
N LEU A 159 2.86 -2.93 14.23
CA LEU A 159 3.16 -3.64 15.48
C LEU A 159 3.68 -5.06 15.23
N VAL A 160 3.27 -5.70 14.16
CA VAL A 160 3.77 -7.02 13.77
C VAL A 160 5.26 -6.94 13.42
N PHE A 161 5.66 -5.92 12.66
CA PHE A 161 7.05 -5.70 12.28
C PHE A 161 7.94 -5.26 13.45
N SER A 162 7.36 -4.69 14.50
CA SER A 162 8.11 -4.36 15.71
C SER A 162 8.67 -5.60 16.43
N ARG A 163 8.09 -6.78 16.20
CA ARG A 163 8.52 -8.07 16.79
C ARG A 163 9.65 -8.75 16.01
N ILE A 164 10.05 -8.23 14.86
CA ILE A 164 11.20 -8.77 14.11
C ILE A 164 12.48 -8.52 14.92
N PRO A 165 13.38 -9.51 15.07
CA PRO A 165 14.64 -9.32 15.75
C PRO A 165 15.48 -8.19 15.13
N PRO A 166 16.17 -7.36 15.94
CA PRO A 166 16.93 -6.22 15.42
C PRO A 166 18.15 -6.62 14.56
N ASN A 167 18.66 -7.85 14.68
CA ASN A 167 19.86 -8.35 14.00
C ASN A 167 19.59 -9.02 12.64
N THR A 168 18.47 -8.78 12.01
CA THR A 168 18.22 -9.18 10.61
C THR A 168 18.91 -8.23 9.65
N SER A 169 20.23 -8.04 9.80
CA SER A 169 21.07 -7.36 8.79
C SER A 169 21.31 -8.28 7.60
N VAL A 170 21.50 -7.68 6.43
CA VAL A 170 21.83 -8.34 5.15
C VAL A 170 23.20 -8.99 5.23
#